data_4632b56099d842f519e68f5a6107c06c
#
_entry.id   4632b56099d842f519e68f5a6107c06c
#
_cell.length_a   1.000
_cell.length_b   1.000
_cell.length_c   1.000
_cell.angle_alpha   90.00
_cell.angle_beta   90.00
_cell.angle_gamma   90.00
#
_symmetry.space_group_name_H-M   'P 1'
#
loop_
_entity.id
_entity.type
_entity.pdbx_description
1 polymer ?
#
loop_
_entity_poly.entity_id
_entity_poly.type
_entity_poly.pdbx_seq_one_letter_code
_entity_poly.pdbx_strand_id
1 'polypeptide(L)'
;HGLLQAGMANCGKHFPGHGFVAADSHTDMPVDKRSLTTILADDAAPYAWLGTSLTSVMPAHVVYPKVDKRPAGFSTRWLQDILRGKLGFDGAVFSDDLSMEAARRIDGQLLSYTDAALAALQAGCDMVLLCNQSLGDGKAVDELLAGLEQARAAGQWQPSTASEERRVALLPTTPPLLWDDLMHQPAYIQALWLLP
;
A
#
# COMPACT_ATOMS: atom_id res chain seq x y z
N HIS A 1 -12.91 -2.77 -11.78
CA HIS A 1 -14.34 -3.15 -11.81
C HIS A 1 -14.55 -4.65 -11.62
N GLY A 2 -13.89 -5.52 -12.41
CA GLY A 2 -14.11 -6.98 -12.32
C GLY A 2 -13.96 -7.56 -10.92
N LEU A 3 -12.93 -7.15 -10.17
CA LEU A 3 -12.74 -7.58 -8.78
C LEU A 3 -13.92 -7.15 -7.90
N LEU A 4 -14.37 -5.89 -8.00
CA LEU A 4 -15.51 -5.39 -7.24
C LEU A 4 -16.81 -6.12 -7.59
N GLN A 5 -17.03 -6.44 -8.88
CA GLN A 5 -18.20 -7.23 -9.30
C GLN A 5 -18.18 -8.66 -8.73
N ALA A 6 -16.99 -9.21 -8.49
CA ALA A 6 -16.82 -10.50 -7.82
C ALA A 6 -16.88 -10.42 -6.28
N GLY A 7 -17.19 -9.24 -5.72
CA GLY A 7 -17.22 -9.04 -4.26
C GLY A 7 -15.84 -8.96 -3.61
N MET A 8 -14.79 -8.74 -4.40
CA MET A 8 -13.40 -8.66 -3.95
C MET A 8 -12.92 -7.21 -3.88
N ALA A 9 -12.11 -6.91 -2.88
CA ALA A 9 -11.35 -5.65 -2.83
C ALA A 9 -10.26 -5.61 -3.91
N ASN A 10 -9.77 -4.41 -4.20
CA ASN A 10 -8.67 -4.16 -5.13
C ASN A 10 -7.63 -3.22 -4.52
N CYS A 11 -6.45 -3.14 -5.14
CA CYS A 11 -5.37 -2.26 -4.71
C CYS A 11 -4.75 -1.53 -5.89
N GLY A 12 -4.76 -0.19 -5.83
CA GLY A 12 -4.00 0.66 -6.76
C GLY A 12 -2.56 0.81 -6.31
N LYS A 13 -1.59 0.53 -7.20
CA LYS A 13 -0.17 0.64 -6.86
C LYS A 13 0.69 1.03 -8.06
N HIS A 14 1.79 1.72 -7.80
CA HIS A 14 2.29 2.20 -6.52
C HIS A 14 2.13 3.73 -6.47
N PHE A 15 1.34 4.24 -5.51
CA PHE A 15 1.05 5.68 -5.37
C PHE A 15 2.30 6.47 -4.94
N PRO A 16 2.54 7.67 -5.46
CA PRO A 16 1.79 8.42 -6.48
C PRO A 16 2.13 7.98 -7.91
N GLY A 17 3.12 7.13 -8.13
CA GLY A 17 3.58 6.60 -9.40
C GLY A 17 5.07 6.23 -9.36
N HIS A 18 5.46 5.11 -9.97
CA HIS A 18 6.84 4.61 -9.99
C HIS A 18 7.44 4.64 -11.42
N GLY A 19 6.63 4.93 -12.44
CA GLY A 19 7.00 4.75 -13.84
C GLY A 19 8.05 5.75 -14.38
N PHE A 20 8.28 6.87 -13.69
CA PHE A 20 9.24 7.88 -14.13
C PHE A 20 10.68 7.59 -13.72
N VAL A 21 10.91 6.84 -12.65
CA VAL A 21 12.25 6.54 -12.13
C VAL A 21 12.79 5.25 -12.73
N ALA A 22 14.09 5.23 -13.04
CA ALA A 22 14.77 4.05 -13.58
C ALA A 22 15.31 3.11 -12.50
N ALA A 23 15.56 3.61 -11.29
CA ALA A 23 16.10 2.82 -10.19
C ALA A 23 15.01 1.85 -9.65
N ASP A 24 15.44 0.62 -9.34
CA ASP A 24 14.59 -0.41 -8.74
C ASP A 24 14.59 -0.26 -7.21
N SER A 25 13.41 -0.03 -6.63
CA SER A 25 13.24 0.12 -5.18
C SER A 25 13.56 -1.14 -4.36
N HIS A 26 13.70 -2.31 -5.00
CA HIS A 26 14.18 -3.51 -4.32
C HIS A 26 15.67 -3.45 -3.97
N THR A 27 16.45 -2.73 -4.74
CA THR A 27 17.92 -2.70 -4.64
C THR A 27 18.50 -1.33 -4.38
N ASP A 28 17.73 -0.25 -4.60
CA ASP A 28 18.19 1.13 -4.49
C ASP A 28 17.06 2.05 -4.00
N MET A 29 17.37 3.32 -3.74
CA MET A 29 16.41 4.35 -3.37
C MET A 29 16.05 5.19 -4.62
N PRO A 30 14.89 4.96 -5.25
CA PRO A 30 14.46 5.75 -6.40
C PRO A 30 14.13 7.20 -6.00
N VAL A 31 14.51 8.17 -6.85
CA VAL A 31 14.27 9.59 -6.59
C VAL A 31 13.64 10.25 -7.81
N ASP A 32 12.40 10.74 -7.65
CA ASP A 32 11.68 11.53 -8.65
C ASP A 32 11.75 13.03 -8.31
N LYS A 33 12.45 13.80 -9.12
CA LYS A 33 12.69 15.24 -8.92
C LYS A 33 11.61 16.13 -9.53
N ARG A 34 10.53 15.58 -10.08
CA ARG A 34 9.42 16.37 -10.64
C ARG A 34 8.68 17.16 -9.55
N SER A 35 7.93 18.18 -9.98
CA SER A 35 7.11 18.97 -9.08
C SER A 35 5.83 18.19 -8.67
N LEU A 36 5.24 18.55 -7.53
CA LEU A 36 3.94 17.99 -7.12
C LEU A 36 2.87 18.17 -8.21
N THR A 37 2.82 19.37 -8.84
CA THR A 37 1.86 19.66 -9.90
C THR A 37 2.02 18.71 -11.08
N THR A 38 3.26 18.44 -11.49
CA THR A 38 3.54 17.50 -12.58
C THR A 38 3.11 16.07 -12.22
N ILE A 39 3.47 15.60 -11.02
CA ILE A 39 3.13 14.25 -10.57
C ILE A 39 1.59 14.08 -10.47
N LEU A 40 0.89 15.07 -9.94
CA LEU A 40 -0.57 15.03 -9.84
C LEU A 40 -1.29 15.08 -11.20
N ALA A 41 -0.70 15.74 -12.20
CA ALA A 41 -1.27 15.79 -13.54
C ALA A 41 -0.98 14.55 -14.40
N ASP A 42 -0.02 13.74 -14.01
CA ASP A 42 0.48 12.58 -14.75
C ASP A 42 0.28 11.29 -13.94
N ASP A 43 1.31 10.84 -13.23
CA ASP A 43 1.32 9.53 -12.55
C ASP A 43 0.22 9.35 -11.49
N ALA A 44 -0.09 10.42 -10.74
CA ALA A 44 -1.11 10.36 -9.68
C ALA A 44 -2.54 10.66 -10.20
N ALA A 45 -2.71 11.10 -11.45
CA ALA A 45 -4.02 11.38 -12.02
C ALA A 45 -4.99 10.16 -11.97
N PRO A 46 -4.55 8.92 -12.23
CA PRO A 46 -5.41 7.73 -12.12
C PRO A 46 -6.06 7.56 -10.74
N TYR A 47 -5.40 7.96 -9.67
CA TYR A 47 -5.96 7.85 -8.30
C TYR A 47 -7.14 8.81 -8.08
N ALA A 48 -7.14 9.97 -8.74
CA ALA A 48 -8.29 10.87 -8.73
C ALA A 48 -9.47 10.30 -9.55
N TRP A 49 -9.21 9.70 -10.71
CA TRP A 49 -10.28 9.12 -11.57
C TRP A 49 -10.88 7.85 -10.99
N LEU A 50 -10.07 7.04 -10.32
CA LEU A 50 -10.46 5.74 -9.78
C LEU A 50 -10.81 5.80 -8.29
N GLY A 51 -10.80 6.99 -7.67
CA GLY A 51 -10.98 7.15 -6.22
C GLY A 51 -12.19 6.43 -5.64
N THR A 52 -13.30 6.40 -6.37
CA THR A 52 -14.53 5.67 -5.97
C THR A 52 -14.50 4.16 -6.27
N SER A 53 -13.54 3.71 -7.08
CA SER A 53 -13.40 2.30 -7.49
C SER A 53 -12.25 1.58 -6.81
N LEU A 54 -11.33 2.32 -6.18
CA LEU A 54 -10.23 1.76 -5.42
C LEU A 54 -10.64 1.55 -3.97
N THR A 55 -10.47 0.32 -3.47
CA THR A 55 -10.72 -0.02 -2.07
C THR A 55 -9.46 0.07 -1.21
N SER A 56 -8.29 -0.04 -1.84
CA SER A 56 -7.01 0.19 -1.20
C SER A 56 -5.97 0.79 -2.14
N VAL A 57 -4.93 1.36 -1.54
CA VAL A 57 -3.77 1.94 -2.23
C VAL A 57 -2.49 1.48 -1.54
N MET A 58 -1.45 1.22 -2.33
CA MET A 58 -0.11 0.92 -1.86
C MET A 58 0.83 2.03 -2.35
N PRO A 59 1.45 2.83 -1.46
CA PRO A 59 2.41 3.85 -1.83
C PRO A 59 3.78 3.26 -2.19
N ALA A 60 4.46 3.93 -3.10
CA ALA A 60 5.79 3.56 -3.57
C ALA A 60 6.89 3.85 -2.54
N HIS A 61 7.93 3.03 -2.51
CA HIS A 61 9.20 3.36 -1.85
C HIS A 61 10.07 4.25 -2.76
N VAL A 62 9.53 5.42 -3.10
CA VAL A 62 10.19 6.44 -3.94
C VAL A 62 10.22 7.77 -3.19
N VAL A 63 11.36 8.46 -3.24
CA VAL A 63 11.51 9.81 -2.69
C VAL A 63 11.16 10.85 -3.75
N TYR A 64 10.32 11.82 -3.39
CA TYR A 64 9.92 12.96 -4.20
C TYR A 64 10.38 14.25 -3.52
N PRO A 65 11.64 14.66 -3.66
CA PRO A 65 12.27 15.67 -2.78
C PRO A 65 11.67 17.07 -2.88
N LYS A 66 10.87 17.36 -3.93
CA LYS A 66 10.10 18.61 -4.02
C LYS A 66 8.77 18.55 -3.24
N VAL A 67 8.43 17.41 -2.66
CA VAL A 67 7.22 17.20 -1.85
C VAL A 67 7.58 16.82 -0.43
N ASP A 68 8.37 15.75 -0.27
CA ASP A 68 8.90 15.28 1.00
C ASP A 68 10.25 14.59 0.78
N LYS A 69 11.12 14.64 1.78
CA LYS A 69 12.43 13.96 1.78
C LYS A 69 12.32 12.46 2.06
N ARG A 70 11.20 12.01 2.60
CA ARG A 70 10.92 10.60 2.88
C ARG A 70 10.23 9.94 1.69
N PRO A 71 10.40 8.62 1.49
CA PRO A 71 9.61 7.85 0.53
C PRO A 71 8.10 8.03 0.77
N ALA A 72 7.28 7.92 -0.27
CA ALA A 72 5.85 8.19 -0.17
C ALA A 72 5.15 7.36 0.92
N GLY A 73 5.53 6.08 1.08
CA GLY A 73 4.96 5.20 2.12
C GLY A 73 5.31 5.58 3.56
N PHE A 74 6.27 6.49 3.77
CA PHE A 74 6.69 6.98 5.08
C PHE A 74 6.44 8.49 5.26
N SER A 75 5.64 9.09 4.38
CA SER A 75 5.38 10.52 4.33
C SER A 75 3.93 10.83 4.70
N THR A 76 3.72 11.46 5.85
CA THR A 76 2.41 12.02 6.25
C THR A 76 1.89 12.98 5.19
N ARG A 77 2.78 13.77 4.55
CA ARG A 77 2.38 14.68 3.48
C ARG A 77 1.79 13.95 2.27
N TRP A 78 2.39 12.83 1.84
CA TRP A 78 1.83 12.04 0.75
C TRP A 78 0.53 11.33 1.14
N LEU A 79 0.49 10.72 2.33
CA LEU A 79 -0.64 9.86 2.71
C LEU A 79 -1.82 10.66 3.29
N GLN A 80 -1.56 11.66 4.15
CA GLN A 80 -2.65 12.41 4.79
C GLN A 80 -3.03 13.67 3.98
N ASP A 81 -2.05 14.52 3.63
CA ASP A 81 -2.40 15.79 2.98
C ASP A 81 -2.81 15.60 1.51
N ILE A 82 -2.10 14.73 0.78
CA ILE A 82 -2.31 14.56 -0.66
C ILE A 82 -3.31 13.44 -0.96
N LEU A 83 -3.04 12.20 -0.56
CA LEU A 83 -3.91 11.06 -0.89
C LEU A 83 -5.28 11.22 -0.24
N ARG A 84 -5.34 11.40 1.09
CA ARG A 84 -6.62 11.56 1.80
C ARG A 84 -7.21 12.96 1.63
N GLY A 85 -6.43 14.01 1.90
CA GLY A 85 -6.95 15.38 1.92
C GLY A 85 -7.25 15.93 0.54
N LYS A 86 -6.28 15.86 -0.42
CA LYS A 86 -6.42 16.49 -1.74
C LYS A 86 -7.15 15.61 -2.76
N LEU A 87 -6.85 14.30 -2.79
CA LEU A 87 -7.45 13.35 -3.73
C LEU A 87 -8.74 12.72 -3.17
N GLY A 88 -9.03 12.89 -1.87
CA GLY A 88 -10.26 12.41 -1.23
C GLY A 88 -10.34 10.89 -1.06
N PHE A 89 -9.20 10.18 -1.07
CA PHE A 89 -9.19 8.73 -0.92
C PHE A 89 -9.47 8.32 0.53
N ASP A 90 -10.48 7.50 0.75
CA ASP A 90 -10.90 7.04 2.07
C ASP A 90 -10.74 5.53 2.30
N GLY A 91 -10.23 4.79 1.32
CA GLY A 91 -9.94 3.36 1.44
C GLY A 91 -8.70 3.04 2.28
N ALA A 92 -8.38 1.75 2.39
CA ALA A 92 -7.21 1.30 3.14
C ALA A 92 -5.89 1.64 2.44
N VAL A 93 -4.85 1.91 3.22
CA VAL A 93 -3.49 2.13 2.73
C VAL A 93 -2.60 1.02 3.27
N PHE A 94 -2.03 0.21 2.36
CA PHE A 94 -0.97 -0.75 2.69
C PHE A 94 0.39 -0.07 2.61
N SER A 95 1.38 -0.46 3.41
CA SER A 95 2.76 -0.19 3.00
C SER A 95 3.11 -1.06 1.80
N ASP A 96 4.11 -0.67 1.02
CA ASP A 96 4.84 -1.63 0.19
C ASP A 96 5.74 -2.48 1.09
N ASP A 97 6.39 -3.49 0.52
CA ASP A 97 7.17 -4.47 1.29
C ASP A 97 8.30 -3.80 2.08
N LEU A 98 8.25 -3.95 3.40
CA LEU A 98 9.25 -3.41 4.33
C LEU A 98 10.60 -4.15 4.27
N SER A 99 10.71 -5.27 3.56
CA SER A 99 11.98 -5.96 3.36
C SER A 99 12.83 -5.35 2.24
N MET A 100 12.24 -4.49 1.40
CA MET A 100 12.93 -3.79 0.30
C MET A 100 14.00 -2.83 0.82
N GLU A 101 15.11 -2.68 0.09
CA GLU A 101 16.22 -1.81 0.49
C GLU A 101 15.75 -0.34 0.68
N ALA A 102 14.88 0.15 -0.21
CA ALA A 102 14.31 1.49 -0.12
C ALA A 102 13.41 1.72 1.11
N ALA A 103 12.85 0.65 1.72
CA ALA A 103 12.10 0.72 2.96
C ALA A 103 13.00 0.73 4.20
N ARG A 104 14.22 0.20 4.06
CA ARG A 104 15.16 0.00 5.18
C ARG A 104 16.06 1.21 5.43
N ARG A 105 16.07 2.22 4.54
CA ARG A 105 16.91 3.42 4.68
C ARG A 105 16.07 4.67 4.68
N ILE A 106 15.83 5.22 5.87
CA ILE A 106 15.12 6.50 6.06
C ILE A 106 16.06 7.48 6.78
N ASP A 107 16.13 8.72 6.29
CA ASP A 107 16.98 9.78 6.86
C ASP A 107 18.46 9.35 7.02
N GLY A 108 18.95 8.47 6.12
CA GLY A 108 20.33 7.94 6.13
C GLY A 108 20.60 6.84 7.17
N GLN A 109 19.59 6.39 7.90
CA GLN A 109 19.70 5.33 8.90
C GLN A 109 19.11 4.02 8.38
N LEU A 110 19.76 2.91 8.71
CA LEU A 110 19.20 1.58 8.49
C LEU A 110 18.22 1.26 9.62
N LEU A 111 16.97 1.02 9.24
CA LEU A 111 15.89 0.71 10.19
C LEU A 111 15.77 -0.79 10.45
N SER A 112 15.34 -1.16 11.65
CA SER A 112 14.75 -2.46 11.91
C SER A 112 13.40 -2.60 11.18
N TYR A 113 12.87 -3.82 11.03
CA TYR A 113 11.53 -4.00 10.48
C TYR A 113 10.45 -3.34 11.34
N THR A 114 10.63 -3.37 12.65
CA THR A 114 9.73 -2.70 13.61
C THR A 114 9.73 -1.18 13.40
N ASP A 115 10.92 -0.55 13.27
CA ASP A 115 11.00 0.90 13.08
C ASP A 115 10.42 1.32 11.73
N ALA A 116 10.66 0.53 10.66
CA ALA A 116 10.06 0.76 9.35
C ALA A 116 8.53 0.63 9.41
N ALA A 117 8.00 -0.39 10.10
CA ALA A 117 6.56 -0.57 10.29
C ALA A 117 5.94 0.60 11.07
N LEU A 118 6.57 1.02 12.17
CA LEU A 118 6.11 2.18 12.95
C LEU A 118 6.11 3.46 12.11
N ALA A 119 7.17 3.69 11.32
CA ALA A 119 7.24 4.85 10.43
C ALA A 119 6.11 4.86 9.38
N ALA A 120 5.78 3.70 8.79
CA ALA A 120 4.67 3.56 7.84
C ALA A 120 3.30 3.78 8.50
N LEU A 121 3.06 3.17 9.66
CA LEU A 121 1.82 3.30 10.43
C LEU A 121 1.61 4.74 10.90
N GLN A 122 2.65 5.39 11.41
CA GLN A 122 2.62 6.79 11.84
C GLN A 122 2.41 7.76 10.67
N ALA A 123 2.91 7.42 9.47
CA ALA A 123 2.66 8.21 8.26
C ALA A 123 1.21 8.09 7.77
N GLY A 124 0.50 7.01 8.14
CA GLY A 124 -0.92 6.84 7.82
C GLY A 124 -1.25 5.58 7.02
N CYS A 125 -0.34 4.61 6.95
CA CYS A 125 -0.69 3.28 6.50
C CYS A 125 -1.62 2.60 7.51
N ASP A 126 -2.60 1.85 7.01
CA ASP A 126 -3.52 1.05 7.82
C ASP A 126 -2.98 -0.36 8.08
N MET A 127 -2.14 -0.84 7.17
CA MET A 127 -1.48 -2.15 7.23
C MET A 127 -0.05 -2.06 6.71
N VAL A 128 0.80 -2.96 7.18
CA VAL A 128 2.20 -3.08 6.74
C VAL A 128 2.47 -4.47 6.19
N LEU A 129 3.34 -4.56 5.19
CA LEU A 129 3.76 -5.81 4.57
C LEU A 129 5.22 -6.10 4.90
N LEU A 130 5.50 -7.34 5.28
CA LEU A 130 6.85 -7.86 5.44
C LEU A 130 6.94 -9.18 4.66
N CYS A 131 7.34 -9.08 3.38
CA CYS A 131 7.33 -10.22 2.46
C CYS A 131 8.54 -11.13 2.67
N ASN A 132 8.37 -12.41 2.35
CA ASN A 132 9.41 -13.44 2.35
C ASN A 132 10.08 -13.73 3.70
N GLN A 133 9.81 -12.97 4.76
CA GLN A 133 10.43 -13.16 6.07
C GLN A 133 9.78 -14.27 6.91
N SER A 134 8.68 -14.84 6.43
CA SER A 134 8.09 -16.08 6.95
C SER A 134 8.73 -17.35 6.37
N LEU A 135 9.57 -17.21 5.34
CA LEU A 135 10.37 -18.32 4.81
C LEU A 135 11.48 -18.64 5.83
N GLY A 136 11.63 -19.92 6.18
CA GLY A 136 12.55 -20.35 7.22
C GLY A 136 11.89 -20.41 8.60
N ASP A 137 12.52 -19.80 9.62
CA ASP A 137 12.05 -19.86 11.02
C ASP A 137 11.00 -18.81 11.41
N GLY A 138 10.71 -17.87 10.53
CA GLY A 138 9.73 -16.80 10.77
C GLY A 138 10.11 -15.78 11.83
N LYS A 139 11.31 -15.88 12.43
CA LYS A 139 11.75 -15.05 13.56
C LYS A 139 11.62 -13.54 13.32
N ALA A 140 11.90 -13.08 12.10
CA ALA A 140 11.77 -11.66 11.76
C ALA A 140 10.31 -11.16 11.85
N VAL A 141 9.34 -12.01 11.57
CA VAL A 141 7.92 -11.69 11.73
C VAL A 141 7.55 -11.62 13.21
N ASP A 142 8.01 -12.58 14.01
CA ASP A 142 7.76 -12.58 15.46
C ASP A 142 8.40 -11.37 16.15
N GLU A 143 9.63 -11.00 15.77
CA GLU A 143 10.32 -9.81 16.27
C GLU A 143 9.57 -8.51 15.90
N LEU A 144 9.05 -8.42 14.67
CA LEU A 144 8.23 -7.30 14.24
C LEU A 144 6.95 -7.20 15.10
N LEU A 145 6.22 -8.29 15.28
CA LEU A 145 4.97 -8.31 16.06
C LEU A 145 5.22 -7.95 17.52
N ALA A 146 6.25 -8.53 18.15
CA ALA A 146 6.65 -8.19 19.51
C ALA A 146 7.06 -6.71 19.65
N GLY A 147 7.79 -6.17 18.66
CA GLY A 147 8.20 -4.78 18.64
C GLY A 147 7.02 -3.81 18.50
N LEU A 148 6.04 -4.12 17.65
CA LEU A 148 4.81 -3.32 17.53
C LEU A 148 3.97 -3.34 18.81
N GLU A 149 3.88 -4.49 19.50
CA GLU A 149 3.18 -4.60 20.78
C GLU A 149 3.87 -3.75 21.86
N GLN A 150 5.21 -3.77 21.92
CA GLN A 150 5.97 -2.92 22.82
C GLN A 150 5.78 -1.44 22.52
N ALA A 151 5.81 -1.04 21.26
CA ALA A 151 5.58 0.34 20.83
C ALA A 151 4.16 0.82 21.19
N ARG A 152 3.16 -0.07 21.04
CA ARG A 152 1.78 0.20 21.47
C ARG A 152 1.70 0.40 22.99
N ALA A 153 2.31 -0.48 23.75
CA ALA A 153 2.34 -0.38 25.22
C ALA A 153 3.06 0.88 25.70
N ALA A 154 4.10 1.32 24.97
CA ALA A 154 4.83 2.56 25.23
C ALA A 154 4.12 3.83 24.72
N GLY A 155 2.95 3.73 24.10
CA GLY A 155 2.20 4.86 23.56
C GLY A 155 2.82 5.52 22.31
N GLN A 156 3.78 4.86 21.64
CA GLN A 156 4.44 5.39 20.43
C GLN A 156 3.53 5.32 19.21
N TRP A 157 2.59 4.40 19.22
CA TRP A 157 1.57 4.22 18.19
C TRP A 157 0.31 3.62 18.81
N GLN A 158 -0.84 4.01 18.29
CA GLN A 158 -2.14 3.45 18.70
C GLN A 158 -2.97 3.14 17.47
N PRO A 159 -3.65 1.97 17.43
CA PRO A 159 -4.60 1.65 16.36
C PRO A 159 -5.76 2.65 16.40
N SER A 160 -6.26 3.05 15.23
CA SER A 160 -7.43 3.91 15.12
C SER A 160 -8.65 3.13 14.67
N THR A 161 -9.84 3.50 15.17
CA THR A 161 -11.12 2.90 14.73
C THR A 161 -11.32 3.05 13.23
N ALA A 162 -11.02 4.21 12.67
CA ALA A 162 -11.14 4.45 11.23
C ALA A 162 -10.20 3.55 10.40
N SER A 163 -9.00 3.25 10.90
CA SER A 163 -8.09 2.31 10.24
C SER A 163 -8.64 0.89 10.27
N GLU A 164 -9.21 0.46 11.39
CA GLU A 164 -9.84 -0.85 11.52
C GLU A 164 -11.07 -0.99 10.61
N GLU A 165 -11.91 0.04 10.54
CA GLU A 165 -13.07 0.06 9.64
C GLU A 165 -12.65 -0.10 8.17
N ARG A 166 -11.59 0.63 7.73
CA ARG A 166 -11.04 0.47 6.39
C ARG A 166 -10.49 -0.92 6.13
N ARG A 167 -9.81 -1.51 7.11
CA ARG A 167 -9.27 -2.86 7.03
C ARG A 167 -10.39 -3.91 6.90
N VAL A 168 -11.44 -3.79 7.70
CA VAL A 168 -12.60 -4.69 7.66
C VAL A 168 -13.37 -4.55 6.33
N ALA A 169 -13.45 -3.34 5.78
CA ALA A 169 -14.11 -3.08 4.49
C ALA A 169 -13.43 -3.77 3.29
N LEU A 170 -12.20 -4.29 3.45
CA LEU A 170 -11.52 -5.07 2.41
C LEU A 170 -11.97 -6.54 2.35
N LEU A 171 -12.68 -7.02 3.35
CA LEU A 171 -13.16 -8.40 3.37
C LEU A 171 -14.17 -8.64 2.25
N PRO A 172 -14.25 -9.85 1.68
CA PRO A 172 -15.20 -10.17 0.63
C PRO A 172 -16.64 -9.87 1.06
N THR A 173 -17.40 -9.25 0.17
CA THR A 173 -18.81 -8.88 0.41
C THR A 173 -19.78 -9.99 0.02
N THR A 174 -19.32 -10.97 -0.75
CA THR A 174 -20.10 -12.13 -1.19
C THR A 174 -19.30 -13.41 -0.95
N PRO A 175 -19.95 -14.54 -0.64
CA PRO A 175 -19.26 -15.82 -0.60
C PRO A 175 -18.72 -16.18 -2.00
N PRO A 176 -17.59 -16.89 -2.10
CA PRO A 176 -17.08 -17.36 -3.37
C PRO A 176 -18.06 -18.38 -3.99
N LEU A 177 -18.18 -18.35 -5.31
CA LEU A 177 -18.88 -19.41 -6.03
C LEU A 177 -18.11 -20.73 -5.89
N LEU A 178 -18.82 -21.83 -5.78
CA LEU A 178 -18.21 -23.13 -5.96
C LEU A 178 -17.67 -23.26 -7.38
N TRP A 179 -16.62 -24.06 -7.56
CA TRP A 179 -15.97 -24.20 -8.86
C TRP A 179 -16.95 -24.67 -9.95
N ASP A 180 -17.79 -25.65 -9.64
CA ASP A 180 -18.77 -26.17 -10.60
C ASP A 180 -19.81 -25.10 -10.98
N ASP A 181 -20.26 -24.28 -10.04
CA ASP A 181 -21.19 -23.17 -10.30
C ASP A 181 -20.52 -22.08 -11.16
N LEU A 182 -19.25 -21.76 -10.90
CA LEU A 182 -18.48 -20.81 -11.70
C LEU A 182 -18.35 -21.26 -13.17
N MET A 183 -18.07 -22.54 -13.39
CA MET A 183 -17.92 -23.12 -14.73
C MET A 183 -19.19 -23.03 -15.57
N HIS A 184 -20.34 -22.85 -14.95
CA HIS A 184 -21.64 -22.69 -15.64
C HIS A 184 -22.08 -21.21 -15.75
N GLN A 185 -21.30 -20.26 -15.22
CA GLN A 185 -21.64 -18.84 -15.32
C GLN A 185 -21.41 -18.31 -16.74
N PRO A 186 -22.44 -17.73 -17.41
CA PRO A 186 -22.30 -17.21 -18.77
C PRO A 186 -21.17 -16.19 -18.93
N ALA A 187 -21.03 -15.29 -17.96
CA ALA A 187 -19.97 -14.27 -17.97
C ALA A 187 -18.57 -14.88 -17.88
N TYR A 188 -18.39 -15.95 -17.08
CA TYR A 188 -17.12 -16.68 -16.99
C TYR A 188 -16.80 -17.38 -18.32
N ILE A 189 -17.78 -18.07 -18.89
CA ILE A 189 -17.62 -18.76 -20.20
C ILE A 189 -17.25 -17.76 -21.29
N GLN A 190 -17.94 -16.61 -21.37
CA GLN A 190 -17.62 -15.55 -22.33
C GLN A 190 -16.19 -14.99 -22.12
N ALA A 191 -15.76 -14.82 -20.88
CA ALA A 191 -14.42 -14.33 -20.57
C ALA A 191 -13.34 -15.31 -21.04
N LEU A 192 -13.56 -16.63 -20.98
CA LEU A 192 -12.61 -17.64 -21.49
C LEU A 192 -12.36 -17.51 -23.01
N TRP A 193 -13.36 -17.06 -23.77
CA TRP A 193 -13.20 -16.84 -25.22
C TRP A 193 -12.38 -15.59 -25.58
N LEU A 194 -12.13 -14.72 -24.61
CA LEU A 194 -11.30 -13.50 -24.77
C LEU A 194 -9.84 -13.74 -24.42
N LEU A 195 -9.52 -14.89 -23.83
CA LEU A 195 -8.14 -15.25 -23.51
C LEU A 195 -7.44 -15.79 -24.79
N PRO A 196 -6.17 -15.37 -25.04
CA PRO A 196 -5.38 -15.84 -26.18
C PRO A 196 -5.05 -17.31 -26.08
#